data_574ced35b40d4ddcaee86561139b2d32
#
_entry.id   574ced35b40d4ddcaee86561139b2d32
#
_cell.length_a   1.000
_cell.length_b   1.000
_cell.length_c   1.000
_cell.angle_alpha   90.00
_cell.angle_beta   90.00
_cell.angle_gamma   90.00
#
_symmetry.space_group_name_H-M   'P 1'
#
loop_
_entity.id
_entity.type
_entity.pdbx_description
1 polymer ?
#
loop_
_entity_poly.entity_id
_entity_poly.type
_entity_poly.pdbx_seq_one_letter_code
_entity_poly.pdbx_strand_id
1 'polypeptide(L)'
;MMQRPMLLLGLLALLLIVLASSVAVVPETKQAVIVRFGQPVRTFNVYRENEEFGQTGAGLIARIPFAEQIVWVDKRVIAVEMEQQQVLSTDQLRLEVDAYARFRIVDPERMYVSAGSVERVAAELRPILGSALRNELGKRQFAALLSPERGGIMDRIQAGLDRIASQYGAQIVDVQIKRADLPQGTPLQSAFQRMRTAREQEARTITAQGQKNAQIIRAEADASASRTYANSFGKDASFYEFYRAMQSYERTFLGGSGETSIILSPNNEYLREFQGRGNR
;
A
#
# COMPACT_ATOMS: atom_id res chain seq x y z
N MET A 1 -53.52 50.12 47.21
CA MET A 1 -52.91 48.90 47.84
C MET A 1 -52.86 47.65 46.91
N MET A 2 -53.36 47.68 45.67
CA MET A 2 -53.43 46.56 44.71
C MET A 2 -52.16 46.35 43.84
N GLN A 3 -51.19 47.23 43.85
CA GLN A 3 -49.97 47.08 43.02
C GLN A 3 -48.93 46.11 43.60
N ARG A 4 -48.91 45.86 44.90
CA ARG A 4 -47.91 44.96 45.55
C ARG A 4 -48.09 43.50 45.20
N PRO A 5 -49.26 42.90 45.06
CA PRO A 5 -49.44 41.51 44.67
C PRO A 5 -49.06 41.30 43.19
N MET A 6 -49.28 42.26 42.28
CA MET A 6 -48.98 42.20 40.89
C MET A 6 -47.45 42.22 40.65
N LEU A 7 -46.69 43.02 41.42
CA LEU A 7 -45.25 43.05 41.40
C LEU A 7 -44.63 41.73 41.93
N LEU A 8 -45.23 41.15 42.99
CA LEU A 8 -44.79 39.84 43.47
C LEU A 8 -45.04 38.71 42.49
N LEU A 9 -46.19 38.71 41.80
CA LEU A 9 -46.50 37.76 40.74
C LEU A 9 -45.53 37.92 39.52
N GLY A 10 -45.21 39.14 39.13
CA GLY A 10 -44.21 39.43 38.10
C GLY A 10 -42.83 38.94 38.46
N LEU A 11 -42.39 39.15 39.71
CA LEU A 11 -41.07 38.71 40.22
C LEU A 11 -41.04 37.18 40.32
N LEU A 12 -42.11 36.53 40.76
CA LEU A 12 -42.20 35.06 40.77
C LEU A 12 -42.17 34.48 39.35
N ALA A 13 -42.87 35.07 38.40
CA ALA A 13 -42.84 34.65 37.01
C ALA A 13 -41.44 34.81 36.41
N LEU A 14 -40.73 35.92 36.68
CA LEU A 14 -39.37 36.15 36.25
C LEU A 14 -38.41 35.09 36.85
N LEU A 15 -38.55 34.77 38.12
CA LEU A 15 -37.76 33.75 38.80
C LEU A 15 -37.99 32.37 38.18
N LEU A 16 -39.22 32.00 37.85
CA LEU A 16 -39.54 30.74 37.18
C LEU A 16 -38.95 30.68 35.77
N ILE A 17 -38.99 31.75 35.00
CA ILE A 17 -38.34 31.83 33.68
C ILE A 17 -36.81 31.64 33.79
N VAL A 18 -36.19 32.30 34.76
CA VAL A 18 -34.75 32.16 35.00
C VAL A 18 -34.39 30.73 35.42
N LEU A 19 -35.16 30.10 36.30
CA LEU A 19 -35.00 28.71 36.71
C LEU A 19 -35.19 27.76 35.53
N ALA A 20 -36.22 27.94 34.72
CA ALA A 20 -36.44 27.12 33.52
C ALA A 20 -35.34 27.26 32.49
N SER A 21 -34.77 28.48 32.33
CA SER A 21 -33.62 28.76 31.46
C SER A 21 -32.30 28.19 31.99
N SER A 22 -32.24 27.82 33.27
CA SER A 22 -31.05 27.31 33.94
C SER A 22 -30.82 25.83 33.66
N VAL A 23 -31.81 25.10 33.19
CA VAL A 23 -31.74 23.66 33.00
C VAL A 23 -31.58 23.36 31.52
N ALA A 24 -30.65 22.45 31.20
CA ALA A 24 -30.45 21.92 29.85
C ALA A 24 -30.34 20.38 29.88
N VAL A 25 -30.77 19.75 28.80
CA VAL A 25 -30.69 18.29 28.64
C VAL A 25 -29.52 17.97 27.74
N VAL A 26 -28.59 17.13 28.22
CA VAL A 26 -27.49 16.60 27.43
C VAL A 26 -27.91 15.25 26.85
N PRO A 27 -28.09 15.14 25.53
CA PRO A 27 -28.37 13.86 24.90
C PRO A 27 -27.16 12.97 24.89
N GLU A 28 -27.37 11.66 24.87
CA GLU A 28 -26.31 10.62 24.88
C GLU A 28 -25.28 10.78 23.72
N THR A 29 -25.77 11.25 22.58
CA THR A 29 -24.95 11.42 21.37
C THR A 29 -24.04 12.66 21.37
N LYS A 30 -24.18 13.55 22.39
CA LYS A 30 -23.45 14.81 22.46
C LYS A 30 -22.73 14.96 23.79
N GLN A 31 -21.57 15.55 23.74
CA GLN A 31 -20.82 16.04 24.88
C GLN A 31 -21.16 17.53 25.07
N ALA A 32 -21.20 18.01 26.29
CA ALA A 32 -21.46 19.41 26.57
C ALA A 32 -20.26 20.04 27.28
N VAL A 33 -19.73 21.10 26.69
CA VAL A 33 -18.70 21.96 27.32
C VAL A 33 -19.41 23.23 27.83
N ILE A 34 -19.41 23.45 29.13
CA ILE A 34 -19.90 24.70 29.71
C ILE A 34 -18.76 25.72 29.71
N VAL A 35 -18.99 26.78 28.97
CA VAL A 35 -18.06 27.89 28.81
C VAL A 35 -18.60 29.12 29.55
N ARG A 36 -17.76 29.71 30.42
CA ARG A 36 -18.04 30.94 31.14
C ARG A 36 -17.04 32.01 30.72
N PHE A 37 -17.56 33.11 30.16
CA PHE A 37 -16.71 34.22 29.66
C PHE A 37 -15.55 33.78 28.76
N GLY A 38 -15.81 32.80 27.87
CA GLY A 38 -14.83 32.27 26.93
C GLY A 38 -13.90 31.18 27.47
N GLN A 39 -13.98 30.84 28.75
CA GLN A 39 -13.19 29.76 29.36
C GLN A 39 -14.04 28.51 29.62
N PRO A 40 -13.57 27.31 29.27
CA PRO A 40 -14.26 26.08 29.64
C PRO A 40 -14.16 25.87 31.16
N VAL A 41 -15.27 25.55 31.82
CA VAL A 41 -15.36 25.39 33.28
C VAL A 41 -15.71 23.95 33.65
N ARG A 42 -16.63 23.32 32.90
CA ARG A 42 -17.12 21.97 33.17
C ARG A 42 -17.47 21.28 31.87
N THR A 43 -17.26 19.97 31.85
CA THR A 43 -17.63 19.09 30.72
C THR A 43 -18.58 17.99 31.18
N PHE A 44 -19.53 17.62 30.37
CA PHE A 44 -20.52 16.59 30.67
C PHE A 44 -20.61 15.60 29.52
N ASN A 45 -20.89 14.33 29.83
CA ASN A 45 -21.01 13.23 28.92
C ASN A 45 -19.76 13.06 28.01
N VAL A 46 -18.57 13.22 28.59
CA VAL A 46 -17.30 13.04 27.87
C VAL A 46 -17.18 11.60 27.42
N TYR A 47 -16.69 11.38 26.20
CA TYR A 47 -16.45 10.03 25.67
C TYR A 47 -15.47 9.26 26.55
N ARG A 48 -15.82 8.03 26.90
CA ARG A 48 -14.93 7.06 27.56
C ARG A 48 -14.99 5.74 26.81
N GLU A 49 -13.86 5.10 26.66
CA GLU A 49 -13.78 3.79 26.07
C GLU A 49 -14.41 2.74 27.00
N ASN A 50 -15.26 1.87 26.48
CA ASN A 50 -16.01 0.83 27.23
C ASN A 50 -17.07 1.33 28.23
N GLU A 51 -17.61 2.53 28.03
CA GLU A 51 -18.73 3.03 28.83
C GLU A 51 -20.04 2.33 28.43
N GLU A 52 -20.75 1.76 29.41
CA GLU A 52 -22.03 1.12 29.15
C GLU A 52 -23.10 2.15 28.83
N PHE A 53 -23.94 1.83 27.85
CA PHE A 53 -25.07 2.68 27.48
C PHE A 53 -26.01 2.93 28.68
N GLY A 54 -26.33 4.19 28.91
CA GLY A 54 -27.21 4.61 30.03
C GLY A 54 -26.49 4.89 31.36
N GLN A 55 -25.16 4.62 31.46
CA GLN A 55 -24.34 4.98 32.62
C GLN A 55 -23.39 6.16 32.32
N THR A 56 -23.65 6.85 31.25
CA THR A 56 -22.90 8.01 30.79
C THR A 56 -23.27 9.26 31.58
N GLY A 57 -22.51 10.33 31.40
CA GLY A 57 -22.85 11.64 32.00
C GLY A 57 -23.99 12.39 31.27
N ALA A 58 -24.83 11.71 30.48
CA ALA A 58 -25.98 12.27 29.82
C ALA A 58 -27.11 12.54 30.83
N GLY A 59 -27.92 13.56 30.59
CA GLY A 59 -29.03 13.89 31.46
C GLY A 59 -29.23 15.39 31.67
N LEU A 60 -29.85 15.73 32.78
CA LEU A 60 -30.15 17.11 33.14
C LEU A 60 -28.90 17.79 33.74
N ILE A 61 -28.55 18.93 33.19
CA ILE A 61 -27.48 19.77 33.70
C ILE A 61 -27.99 21.16 34.06
N ALA A 62 -27.40 21.77 35.10
CA ALA A 62 -27.69 23.13 35.49
C ALA A 62 -26.57 24.06 34.93
N ARG A 63 -27.02 25.19 34.34
CA ARG A 63 -26.17 26.29 33.91
C ARG A 63 -26.63 27.62 34.47
N ILE A 64 -25.74 28.57 34.62
CA ILE A 64 -26.07 29.94 35.01
C ILE A 64 -26.48 30.69 33.73
N PRO A 65 -27.75 31.07 33.57
CA PRO A 65 -28.20 31.82 32.38
C PRO A 65 -27.45 33.15 32.31
N PHE A 66 -27.22 33.63 31.10
CA PHE A 66 -26.46 34.85 30.76
C PHE A 66 -24.93 34.80 30.99
N ALA A 67 -24.41 33.97 31.93
CA ALA A 67 -22.99 33.86 32.21
C ALA A 67 -22.36 32.61 31.59
N GLU A 68 -23.11 31.54 31.42
CA GLU A 68 -22.65 30.26 30.91
C GLU A 68 -23.32 29.93 29.57
N GLN A 69 -22.46 29.49 28.61
CA GLN A 69 -22.88 28.98 27.31
C GLN A 69 -22.54 27.49 27.22
N ILE A 70 -23.36 26.74 26.51
CA ILE A 70 -23.14 25.33 26.25
C ILE A 70 -22.60 25.19 24.79
N VAL A 71 -21.41 24.61 24.65
CA VAL A 71 -20.89 24.20 23.37
C VAL A 71 -21.13 22.70 23.23
N TRP A 72 -21.90 22.37 22.20
CA TRP A 72 -22.25 20.99 21.90
C TRP A 72 -21.19 20.36 21.01
N VAL A 73 -20.69 19.19 21.40
CA VAL A 73 -19.69 18.41 20.67
C VAL A 73 -20.26 17.04 20.37
N ASP A 74 -20.24 16.63 19.11
CA ASP A 74 -20.74 15.31 18.72
C ASP A 74 -19.81 14.21 19.28
N LYS A 75 -20.39 13.20 19.92
CA LYS A 75 -19.69 12.03 20.48
C LYS A 75 -19.44 10.94 19.44
N ARG A 76 -20.15 11.00 18.33
CA ARG A 76 -20.06 10.03 17.23
C ARG A 76 -18.78 10.21 16.43
N VAL A 77 -18.44 9.18 15.67
CA VAL A 77 -17.33 9.20 14.72
C VAL A 77 -17.69 10.10 13.53
N ILE A 78 -16.80 11.00 13.18
CA ILE A 78 -16.93 11.98 12.10
C ILE A 78 -15.85 11.68 11.07
N ALA A 79 -16.17 11.84 9.78
CA ALA A 79 -15.21 11.64 8.69
C ALA A 79 -14.67 12.98 8.19
N VAL A 80 -13.36 13.03 7.97
CA VAL A 80 -12.68 14.04 7.18
C VAL A 80 -12.33 13.44 5.85
N GLU A 81 -12.88 13.98 4.78
CA GLU A 81 -12.61 13.55 3.42
C GLU A 81 -11.57 14.43 2.74
N MET A 82 -10.75 13.79 1.93
CA MET A 82 -9.77 14.44 1.07
C MET A 82 -9.84 13.80 -0.31
N GLU A 83 -10.03 14.64 -1.30
CA GLU A 83 -10.18 14.22 -2.69
C GLU A 83 -9.02 14.75 -3.55
N GLN A 84 -8.68 13.99 -4.59
CA GLN A 84 -7.72 14.35 -5.65
C GLN A 84 -6.32 14.75 -5.11
N GLN A 85 -5.88 14.10 -4.03
CA GLN A 85 -4.54 14.35 -3.54
C GLN A 85 -3.50 13.74 -4.47
N GLN A 86 -2.68 14.60 -5.07
CA GLN A 86 -1.58 14.15 -5.92
C GLN A 86 -0.41 13.69 -5.06
N VAL A 87 0.05 12.47 -5.34
CA VAL A 87 1.19 11.82 -4.70
C VAL A 87 2.12 11.25 -5.77
N LEU A 88 3.42 11.42 -5.59
CA LEU A 88 4.44 10.81 -6.45
C LEU A 88 5.00 9.58 -5.72
N SER A 89 4.84 8.39 -6.31
CA SER A 89 5.38 7.14 -5.78
C SER A 89 6.88 6.98 -6.12
N THR A 90 7.56 5.99 -5.50
CA THR A 90 8.99 5.73 -5.76
C THR A 90 9.27 5.26 -7.18
N ASP A 91 8.32 4.64 -7.85
CA ASP A 91 8.35 4.23 -9.25
C ASP A 91 8.00 5.38 -10.22
N GLN A 92 8.02 6.63 -9.72
CA GLN A 92 7.79 7.86 -10.47
C GLN A 92 6.39 7.94 -11.11
N LEU A 93 5.43 7.20 -10.56
CA LEU A 93 4.04 7.32 -10.95
C LEU A 93 3.37 8.44 -10.16
N ARG A 94 2.73 9.36 -10.86
CA ARG A 94 1.88 10.39 -10.26
C ARG A 94 0.51 9.79 -10.03
N LEU A 95 0.09 9.72 -8.78
CA LEU A 95 -1.19 9.14 -8.36
C LEU A 95 -2.14 10.25 -7.93
N GLU A 96 -3.42 10.08 -8.20
CA GLU A 96 -4.52 10.83 -7.60
C GLU A 96 -5.19 9.92 -6.57
N VAL A 97 -5.14 10.34 -5.31
CA VAL A 97 -5.60 9.56 -4.17
C VAL A 97 -6.75 10.27 -3.48
N ASP A 98 -7.87 9.58 -3.36
CA ASP A 98 -8.99 9.96 -2.51
C ASP A 98 -8.91 9.14 -1.22
N ALA A 99 -8.97 9.82 -0.09
CA ALA A 99 -8.87 9.19 1.21
C ALA A 99 -9.80 9.85 2.23
N TYR A 100 -10.08 9.15 3.31
CA TYR A 100 -10.76 9.71 4.46
C TYR A 100 -10.12 9.22 5.76
N ALA A 101 -10.22 10.04 6.77
CA ALA A 101 -9.89 9.68 8.15
C ALA A 101 -11.17 9.80 8.99
N ARG A 102 -11.44 8.80 9.82
CA ARG A 102 -12.51 8.86 10.81
C ARG A 102 -11.92 9.25 12.15
N PHE A 103 -12.51 10.22 12.80
CA PHE A 103 -12.06 10.69 14.09
C PHE A 103 -13.25 10.91 15.03
N ARG A 104 -12.99 10.98 16.32
CA ARG A 104 -13.94 11.37 17.36
C ARG A 104 -13.28 12.33 18.33
N ILE A 105 -14.07 13.14 18.99
CA ILE A 105 -13.57 14.02 20.05
C ILE A 105 -13.62 13.25 21.38
N VAL A 106 -12.45 13.03 21.96
CA VAL A 106 -12.29 12.38 23.27
C VAL A 106 -12.07 13.38 24.40
N ASP A 107 -11.53 14.55 24.08
CA ASP A 107 -11.31 15.65 25.03
C ASP A 107 -11.98 16.93 24.47
N PRO A 108 -13.26 17.16 24.79
CA PRO A 108 -14.01 18.29 24.26
C PRO A 108 -13.52 19.64 24.83
N GLU A 109 -12.89 19.67 26.00
CA GLU A 109 -12.31 20.88 26.58
C GLU A 109 -11.09 21.31 25.77
N ARG A 110 -10.17 20.39 25.52
CA ARG A 110 -8.99 20.63 24.69
C ARG A 110 -9.40 21.04 23.27
N MET A 111 -10.40 20.39 22.69
CA MET A 111 -10.93 20.74 21.38
C MET A 111 -11.42 22.19 21.35
N TYR A 112 -12.17 22.60 22.39
CA TYR A 112 -12.67 23.97 22.47
C TYR A 112 -11.54 25.00 22.57
N VAL A 113 -10.53 24.74 23.40
CA VAL A 113 -9.40 25.65 23.60
C VAL A 113 -8.52 25.75 22.35
N SER A 114 -8.27 24.62 21.65
CA SER A 114 -7.33 24.57 20.52
C SER A 114 -7.97 24.99 19.20
N ALA A 115 -9.20 24.55 18.92
CA ALA A 115 -9.88 24.78 17.63
C ALA A 115 -11.20 25.53 17.75
N GLY A 116 -11.87 25.49 18.90
CA GLY A 116 -13.16 26.15 19.13
C GLY A 116 -14.36 25.39 18.62
N SER A 117 -14.25 24.58 17.56
CA SER A 117 -15.34 23.75 17.03
C SER A 117 -14.82 22.49 16.34
N VAL A 118 -15.72 21.50 16.21
CA VAL A 118 -15.43 20.22 15.53
C VAL A 118 -15.11 20.42 14.04
N GLU A 119 -15.80 21.36 13.40
CA GLU A 119 -15.62 21.68 11.98
C GLU A 119 -14.22 22.25 11.73
N ARG A 120 -13.71 23.06 12.67
CA ARG A 120 -12.31 23.56 12.59
C ARG A 120 -11.30 22.43 12.80
N VAL A 121 -11.54 21.52 13.75
CA VAL A 121 -10.69 20.32 13.88
C VAL A 121 -10.64 19.55 12.57
N ALA A 122 -11.79 19.31 11.91
CA ALA A 122 -11.82 18.66 10.62
C ALA A 122 -11.06 19.43 9.55
N ALA A 123 -11.17 20.77 9.52
CA ALA A 123 -10.45 21.62 8.59
C ALA A 123 -8.93 21.59 8.80
N GLU A 124 -8.46 21.55 10.04
CA GLU A 124 -7.04 21.41 10.38
C GLU A 124 -6.49 20.00 10.08
N LEU A 125 -7.27 18.96 10.33
CA LEU A 125 -6.85 17.56 10.05
C LEU A 125 -6.73 17.26 8.56
N ARG A 126 -7.51 17.90 7.69
CA ARG A 126 -7.50 17.64 6.24
C ARG A 126 -6.12 17.86 5.59
N PRO A 127 -5.43 19.00 5.73
CA PRO A 127 -4.09 19.20 5.14
C PRO A 127 -3.04 18.28 5.76
N ILE A 128 -3.21 17.92 7.05
CA ILE A 128 -2.30 17.01 7.76
C ILE A 128 -2.44 15.59 7.20
N LEU A 129 -3.67 15.12 6.97
CA LEU A 129 -3.95 13.86 6.30
C LEU A 129 -3.30 13.83 4.90
N GLY A 130 -3.44 14.90 4.11
CA GLY A 130 -2.80 15.01 2.81
C GLY A 130 -1.28 14.94 2.86
N SER A 131 -0.68 15.56 3.87
CA SER A 131 0.77 15.51 4.07
C SER A 131 1.25 14.14 4.53
N ALA A 132 0.53 13.49 5.44
CA ALA A 132 0.83 12.14 5.90
C ALA A 132 0.73 11.12 4.76
N LEU A 133 -0.30 11.24 3.91
CA LEU A 133 -0.46 10.40 2.72
C LEU A 133 0.71 10.60 1.75
N ARG A 134 1.06 11.86 1.39
CA ARG A 134 2.21 12.13 0.52
C ARG A 134 3.50 11.52 1.07
N ASN A 135 3.74 11.68 2.36
CA ASN A 135 4.96 11.20 3.00
C ASN A 135 5.07 9.67 3.03
N GLU A 136 3.98 8.96 3.32
CA GLU A 136 4.01 7.50 3.40
C GLU A 136 3.90 6.83 2.02
N LEU A 137 3.04 7.34 1.14
CA LEU A 137 2.88 6.78 -0.21
C LEU A 137 4.09 7.11 -1.09
N GLY A 138 4.71 8.28 -0.91
CA GLY A 138 5.93 8.67 -1.63
C GLY A 138 7.15 7.78 -1.34
N LYS A 139 7.13 6.99 -0.28
CA LYS A 139 8.18 6.01 0.07
C LYS A 139 7.91 4.61 -0.52
N ARG A 140 6.81 4.42 -1.23
CA ARG A 140 6.34 3.11 -1.68
C ARG A 140 6.09 3.10 -3.18
N GLN A 141 6.16 1.90 -3.77
CA GLN A 141 5.73 1.66 -5.14
C GLN A 141 4.20 1.58 -5.21
N PHE A 142 3.63 1.95 -6.35
CA PHE A 142 2.18 1.86 -6.55
C PHE A 142 1.62 0.44 -6.30
N ALA A 143 2.38 -0.59 -6.69
CA ALA A 143 2.00 -1.99 -6.47
C ALA A 143 1.75 -2.33 -4.98
N ALA A 144 2.44 -1.68 -4.03
CA ALA A 144 2.24 -1.90 -2.60
C ALA A 144 0.83 -1.48 -2.13
N LEU A 145 0.19 -0.50 -2.79
CA LEU A 145 -1.18 -0.08 -2.49
C LEU A 145 -2.23 -1.10 -2.91
N LEU A 146 -1.88 -1.97 -3.86
CA LEU A 146 -2.74 -3.03 -4.38
C LEU A 146 -2.49 -4.38 -3.69
N SER A 147 -1.52 -4.43 -2.79
CA SER A 147 -1.09 -5.62 -2.06
C SER A 147 -1.60 -5.61 -0.59
N PRO A 148 -1.49 -6.72 0.16
CA PRO A 148 -1.79 -6.77 1.59
C PRO A 148 -0.97 -5.78 2.44
N GLU A 149 0.16 -5.27 1.94
CA GLU A 149 0.98 -4.26 2.62
C GLU A 149 0.24 -2.93 2.84
N ARG A 150 -0.85 -2.70 2.10
CA ARG A 150 -1.72 -1.53 2.24
C ARG A 150 -2.17 -1.32 3.68
N GLY A 151 -2.53 -2.39 4.41
CA GLY A 151 -2.95 -2.30 5.81
C GLY A 151 -1.88 -1.63 6.68
N GLY A 152 -0.66 -2.10 6.62
CA GLY A 152 0.45 -1.52 7.40
C GLY A 152 0.83 -0.09 6.98
N ILE A 153 0.50 0.33 5.74
CA ILE A 153 0.67 1.73 5.32
C ILE A 153 -0.40 2.59 6.00
N MET A 154 -1.65 2.14 6.00
CA MET A 154 -2.76 2.86 6.64
C MET A 154 -2.54 3.01 8.14
N ASP A 155 -2.07 1.97 8.83
CA ASP A 155 -1.75 2.00 10.26
C ASP A 155 -0.69 3.07 10.60
N ARG A 156 0.35 3.19 9.77
CA ARG A 156 1.38 4.23 9.97
C ARG A 156 0.85 5.64 9.75
N ILE A 157 -0.01 5.83 8.73
CA ILE A 157 -0.65 7.12 8.48
C ILE A 157 -1.58 7.46 9.63
N GLN A 158 -2.36 6.50 10.12
CA GLN A 158 -3.24 6.65 11.29
C GLN A 158 -2.43 7.07 12.52
N ALA A 159 -1.37 6.35 12.87
CA ALA A 159 -0.53 6.66 14.03
C ALA A 159 0.13 8.05 13.92
N GLY A 160 0.55 8.43 12.70
CA GLY A 160 1.09 9.77 12.43
C GLY A 160 0.06 10.88 12.61
N LEU A 161 -1.15 10.67 12.09
CA LEU A 161 -2.25 11.62 12.17
C LEU A 161 -2.81 11.73 13.59
N ASP A 162 -2.93 10.60 14.31
CA ASP A 162 -3.45 10.54 15.68
C ASP A 162 -2.59 11.36 16.67
N ARG A 163 -1.27 11.31 16.50
CA ARG A 163 -0.33 12.12 17.31
C ARG A 163 -0.61 13.62 17.20
N ILE A 164 -1.04 14.08 16.05
CA ILE A 164 -1.37 15.50 15.83
C ILE A 164 -2.80 15.77 16.26
N ALA A 165 -3.73 14.86 15.94
CA ALA A 165 -5.14 14.96 16.32
C ALA A 165 -5.34 15.05 17.84
N SER A 166 -4.50 14.40 18.63
CA SER A 166 -4.53 14.45 20.10
C SER A 166 -4.30 15.85 20.65
N GLN A 167 -3.61 16.73 19.90
CA GLN A 167 -3.42 18.14 20.31
C GLN A 167 -4.73 18.92 20.23
N TYR A 168 -5.65 18.50 19.39
CA TYR A 168 -7.01 19.05 19.26
C TYR A 168 -8.06 18.30 20.08
N GLY A 169 -7.65 17.40 20.99
CA GLY A 169 -8.58 16.59 21.77
C GLY A 169 -9.32 15.54 20.93
N ALA A 170 -8.82 15.22 19.75
CA ALA A 170 -9.38 14.23 18.84
C ALA A 170 -8.55 12.95 18.81
N GLN A 171 -9.22 11.82 18.57
CA GLN A 171 -8.61 10.49 18.36
C GLN A 171 -8.96 10.00 16.96
N ILE A 172 -7.97 9.53 16.22
CA ILE A 172 -8.19 8.93 14.91
C ILE A 172 -8.60 7.46 15.10
N VAL A 173 -9.76 7.11 14.57
CA VAL A 173 -10.29 5.75 14.63
C VAL A 173 -9.67 4.89 13.54
N ASP A 174 -9.67 5.39 12.30
CA ASP A 174 -9.00 4.76 11.16
C ASP A 174 -8.73 5.76 10.03
N VAL A 175 -7.89 5.32 9.09
CA VAL A 175 -7.62 6.01 7.83
C VAL A 175 -7.77 5.02 6.70
N GLN A 176 -8.51 5.39 5.64
CA GLN A 176 -8.74 4.54 4.49
C GLN A 176 -8.58 5.33 3.18
N ILE A 177 -8.01 4.66 2.19
CA ILE A 177 -7.98 5.17 0.81
C ILE A 177 -9.27 4.69 0.13
N LYS A 178 -10.06 5.61 -0.41
CA LYS A 178 -11.23 5.32 -1.25
C LYS A 178 -10.81 4.86 -2.64
N ARG A 179 -9.88 5.59 -3.23
CA ARG A 179 -9.42 5.41 -4.60
C ARG A 179 -7.97 5.85 -4.74
N ALA A 180 -7.21 5.13 -5.55
CA ALA A 180 -5.86 5.51 -5.95
C ALA A 180 -5.72 5.21 -7.45
N ASP A 181 -5.76 6.25 -8.25
CA ASP A 181 -5.74 6.18 -9.71
C ASP A 181 -4.54 6.93 -10.28
N LEU A 182 -4.23 6.62 -11.52
CA LEU A 182 -3.33 7.43 -12.33
C LEU A 182 -4.13 8.55 -13.01
N PRO A 183 -3.61 9.80 -13.04
CA PRO A 183 -4.27 10.91 -13.71
C PRO A 183 -4.59 10.56 -15.16
N GLN A 184 -5.78 10.88 -15.62
CA GLN A 184 -6.19 10.61 -17.00
C GLN A 184 -5.39 11.44 -18.02
N GLY A 185 -5.24 10.89 -19.25
CA GLY A 185 -4.57 11.58 -20.36
C GLY A 185 -3.15 11.07 -20.62
N THR A 186 -2.29 11.94 -21.17
CA THR A 186 -0.90 11.62 -21.55
C THR A 186 -0.06 11.00 -20.42
N PRO A 187 -0.17 11.45 -19.14
CA PRO A 187 0.57 10.82 -18.04
C PRO A 187 0.20 9.35 -17.83
N LEU A 188 -1.08 9.00 -17.94
CA LEU A 188 -1.58 7.63 -17.82
C LEU A 188 -1.01 6.72 -18.92
N GLN A 189 -1.10 7.19 -20.18
CA GLN A 189 -0.54 6.46 -21.32
C GLN A 189 0.96 6.24 -21.21
N SER A 190 1.70 7.29 -20.79
CA SER A 190 3.14 7.21 -20.57
C SER A 190 3.50 6.25 -19.43
N ALA A 191 2.69 6.18 -18.37
CA ALA A 191 2.88 5.25 -17.27
C ALA A 191 2.67 3.80 -17.73
N PHE A 192 1.60 3.51 -18.47
CA PHE A 192 1.37 2.19 -19.04
C PHE A 192 2.47 1.76 -20.00
N GLN A 193 2.94 2.68 -20.87
CA GLN A 193 4.04 2.39 -21.78
C GLN A 193 5.33 2.04 -21.02
N ARG A 194 5.66 2.79 -19.96
CA ARG A 194 6.83 2.48 -19.11
C ARG A 194 6.69 1.12 -18.42
N MET A 195 5.52 0.82 -17.83
CA MET A 195 5.27 -0.48 -17.20
C MET A 195 5.41 -1.62 -18.21
N ARG A 196 4.86 -1.47 -19.42
CA ARG A 196 4.97 -2.45 -20.51
C ARG A 196 6.42 -2.68 -20.90
N THR A 197 7.18 -1.60 -21.15
CA THR A 197 8.60 -1.67 -21.50
C THR A 197 9.43 -2.34 -20.39
N ALA A 198 9.17 -2.02 -19.12
CA ALA A 198 9.84 -2.65 -17.98
C ALA A 198 9.57 -4.17 -17.93
N ARG A 199 8.32 -4.60 -18.14
CA ARG A 199 7.97 -6.03 -18.20
C ARG A 199 8.57 -6.75 -19.39
N GLU A 200 8.61 -6.12 -20.56
CA GLU A 200 9.29 -6.66 -21.75
C GLU A 200 10.79 -6.82 -21.50
N GLN A 201 11.41 -5.85 -20.84
CA GLN A 201 12.83 -5.92 -20.49
C GLN A 201 13.11 -7.04 -19.48
N GLU A 202 12.28 -7.18 -18.44
CA GLU A 202 12.37 -8.28 -17.48
C GLU A 202 12.24 -9.64 -18.18
N ALA A 203 11.25 -9.81 -19.05
CA ALA A 203 11.06 -11.03 -19.83
C ALA A 203 12.26 -11.36 -20.72
N ARG A 204 12.84 -10.35 -21.41
CA ARG A 204 14.05 -10.52 -22.22
C ARG A 204 15.24 -10.94 -21.36
N THR A 205 15.40 -10.37 -20.17
CA THR A 205 16.48 -10.70 -19.23
C THR A 205 16.35 -12.16 -18.76
N ILE A 206 15.14 -12.59 -18.38
CA ILE A 206 14.88 -13.98 -17.98
C ILE A 206 15.17 -14.95 -19.11
N THR A 207 14.70 -14.62 -20.34
CA THR A 207 14.93 -15.44 -21.52
C THR A 207 16.42 -15.55 -21.85
N ALA A 208 17.16 -14.42 -21.82
CA ALA A 208 18.60 -14.41 -22.08
C ALA A 208 19.38 -15.21 -21.00
N GLN A 209 18.97 -15.11 -19.73
CA GLN A 209 19.58 -15.89 -18.66
C GLN A 209 19.30 -17.39 -18.84
N GLY A 210 18.08 -17.76 -19.25
CA GLY A 210 17.71 -19.13 -19.57
C GLY A 210 18.53 -19.69 -20.72
N GLN A 211 18.70 -18.92 -21.81
CA GLN A 211 19.54 -19.31 -22.96
C GLN A 211 21.00 -19.47 -22.56
N LYS A 212 21.55 -18.54 -21.77
CA LYS A 212 22.92 -18.64 -21.24
C LYS A 212 23.09 -19.91 -20.41
N ASN A 213 22.19 -20.20 -19.50
CA ASN A 213 22.27 -21.39 -18.66
C ASN A 213 22.18 -22.67 -19.50
N ALA A 214 21.28 -22.73 -20.49
CA ALA A 214 21.18 -23.85 -21.40
C ALA A 214 22.47 -24.05 -22.22
N GLN A 215 23.10 -22.97 -22.65
CA GLN A 215 24.36 -23.04 -23.39
C GLN A 215 25.53 -23.54 -22.51
N ILE A 216 25.58 -23.10 -21.25
CA ILE A 216 26.58 -23.59 -20.27
C ILE A 216 26.39 -25.11 -20.05
N ILE A 217 25.16 -25.56 -19.78
CA ILE A 217 24.86 -26.97 -19.54
C ILE A 217 25.24 -27.82 -20.76
N ARG A 218 24.92 -27.37 -21.98
CA ARG A 218 25.33 -28.07 -23.23
C ARG A 218 26.86 -28.14 -23.36
N ALA A 219 27.53 -27.00 -23.15
CA ALA A 219 28.99 -26.96 -23.26
C ALA A 219 29.67 -27.87 -22.21
N GLU A 220 29.16 -27.90 -20.96
CA GLU A 220 29.67 -28.80 -19.91
C GLU A 220 29.42 -30.28 -20.26
N ALA A 221 28.22 -30.60 -20.82
CA ALA A 221 27.92 -31.95 -21.27
C ALA A 221 28.82 -32.39 -22.41
N ASP A 222 29.02 -31.52 -23.41
CA ASP A 222 29.92 -31.78 -24.53
C ASP A 222 31.39 -31.95 -24.08
N ALA A 223 31.84 -31.09 -23.16
CA ALA A 223 33.17 -31.21 -22.58
C ALA A 223 33.34 -32.48 -21.75
N SER A 224 32.28 -32.90 -21.02
CA SER A 224 32.28 -34.16 -20.27
C SER A 224 32.30 -35.38 -21.21
N ALA A 225 31.47 -35.35 -22.24
CA ALA A 225 31.48 -36.39 -23.27
C ALA A 225 32.84 -36.49 -23.95
N SER A 226 33.43 -35.37 -24.38
CA SER A 226 34.74 -35.31 -25.00
C SER A 226 35.84 -35.85 -24.08
N ARG A 227 35.81 -35.55 -22.79
CA ARG A 227 36.77 -36.11 -21.80
C ARG A 227 36.58 -37.63 -21.65
N THR A 228 35.33 -38.10 -21.63
CA THR A 228 35.04 -39.53 -21.54
C THR A 228 35.58 -40.27 -22.78
N TYR A 229 35.35 -39.72 -23.96
CA TYR A 229 35.90 -40.25 -25.20
C TYR A 229 37.45 -40.25 -25.19
N ALA A 230 38.08 -39.12 -24.84
CA ALA A 230 39.55 -39.01 -24.81
C ALA A 230 40.18 -40.03 -23.84
N ASN A 231 39.59 -40.23 -22.65
CA ASN A 231 40.02 -41.22 -21.68
C ASN A 231 39.83 -42.66 -22.17
N SER A 232 38.83 -42.92 -22.98
CA SER A 232 38.61 -44.23 -23.59
C SER A 232 39.60 -44.52 -24.73
N PHE A 233 39.99 -43.50 -25.48
CA PHE A 233 40.97 -43.59 -26.56
C PHE A 233 42.37 -43.91 -26.04
N GLY A 234 42.74 -43.38 -24.89
CA GLY A 234 44.04 -43.64 -24.29
C GLY A 234 44.26 -45.12 -23.90
N LYS A 235 43.17 -45.94 -23.87
CA LYS A 235 43.26 -47.38 -23.57
C LYS A 235 43.70 -48.23 -24.76
N ASP A 236 43.21 -47.93 -25.97
CA ASP A 236 43.60 -48.57 -27.23
C ASP A 236 43.35 -47.64 -28.41
N ALA A 237 44.37 -46.88 -28.77
CA ALA A 237 44.30 -45.89 -29.84
C ALA A 237 44.02 -46.55 -31.21
N SER A 238 44.55 -47.73 -31.41
CA SER A 238 44.47 -48.45 -32.70
C SER A 238 43.07 -49.01 -32.95
N PHE A 239 42.38 -49.49 -31.89
CA PHE A 239 40.99 -49.93 -31.97
C PHE A 239 40.08 -48.72 -32.23
N TYR A 240 40.36 -47.58 -31.63
CA TYR A 240 39.55 -46.39 -31.85
C TYR A 240 39.69 -45.83 -33.26
N GLU A 241 40.89 -45.77 -33.83
CA GLU A 241 41.10 -45.38 -35.24
C GLU A 241 40.27 -46.25 -36.17
N PHE A 242 40.32 -47.57 -35.96
CA PHE A 242 39.51 -48.52 -36.69
C PHE A 242 38.01 -48.26 -36.51
N TYR A 243 37.53 -48.10 -35.30
CA TYR A 243 36.09 -47.83 -35.02
C TYR A 243 35.63 -46.52 -35.65
N ARG A 244 36.42 -45.47 -35.56
CA ARG A 244 36.13 -44.16 -36.21
C ARG A 244 36.10 -44.28 -37.74
N ALA A 245 36.99 -44.99 -38.28
CA ALA A 245 37.03 -45.27 -39.74
C ALA A 245 35.77 -46.00 -40.17
N MET A 246 35.39 -47.08 -39.47
CA MET A 246 34.17 -47.83 -39.78
C MET A 246 32.89 -46.96 -39.65
N GLN A 247 32.79 -46.14 -38.63
CA GLN A 247 31.68 -45.22 -38.45
C GLN A 247 31.62 -44.10 -39.49
N SER A 248 32.77 -43.63 -39.96
CA SER A 248 32.88 -42.69 -41.07
C SER A 248 32.41 -43.33 -42.38
N TYR A 249 32.82 -44.57 -42.58
CA TYR A 249 32.39 -45.31 -43.79
C TYR A 249 30.90 -45.57 -43.80
N GLU A 250 30.31 -46.00 -42.68
CA GLU A 250 28.89 -46.19 -42.51
C GLU A 250 28.08 -44.93 -42.86
N ARG A 251 28.48 -43.79 -42.31
CA ARG A 251 27.84 -42.52 -42.57
C ARG A 251 28.02 -42.06 -44.01
N THR A 252 29.14 -42.28 -44.63
CA THR A 252 29.43 -41.87 -45.99
C THR A 252 28.72 -42.72 -47.01
N PHE A 253 28.69 -44.06 -46.80
CA PHE A 253 28.18 -45.01 -47.76
C PHE A 253 26.71 -45.39 -47.53
N LEU A 254 26.21 -45.36 -46.29
CA LEU A 254 24.85 -45.77 -45.94
C LEU A 254 23.93 -44.57 -45.62
N GLY A 255 24.50 -43.41 -45.30
CA GLY A 255 23.70 -42.24 -44.83
C GLY A 255 23.25 -41.27 -45.93
N GLY A 256 23.58 -41.47 -47.17
CA GLY A 256 23.26 -40.55 -48.26
C GLY A 256 22.00 -40.94 -49.05
N SER A 257 20.98 -40.05 -49.06
CA SER A 257 19.79 -40.17 -49.88
C SER A 257 20.02 -39.69 -51.36
N GLY A 258 21.26 -39.55 -51.82
CA GLY A 258 21.62 -39.10 -53.15
C GLY A 258 22.65 -40.03 -53.83
N GLU A 259 22.64 -40.05 -55.16
CA GLU A 259 23.70 -40.71 -55.95
C GLU A 259 25.05 -40.02 -55.71
N THR A 260 25.84 -40.56 -54.81
CA THR A 260 27.20 -40.05 -54.56
C THR A 260 28.21 -41.00 -55.22
N SER A 261 28.84 -40.57 -56.29
CA SER A 261 29.96 -41.32 -56.93
C SER A 261 31.27 -40.86 -56.23
N ILE A 262 31.91 -41.80 -55.55
CA ILE A 262 33.21 -41.57 -54.94
C ILE A 262 34.29 -42.22 -55.77
N ILE A 263 35.19 -41.42 -56.35
CA ILE A 263 36.36 -41.93 -57.08
C ILE A 263 37.53 -42.03 -56.09
N LEU A 264 37.89 -43.26 -55.79
CA LEU A 264 38.99 -43.53 -54.82
C LEU A 264 40.17 -44.17 -55.51
N SER A 265 41.39 -43.70 -55.27
CA SER A 265 42.63 -44.38 -55.69
C SER A 265 42.86 -45.59 -54.81
N PRO A 266 43.42 -46.69 -55.33
CA PRO A 266 43.74 -47.91 -54.57
C PRO A 266 44.63 -47.63 -53.31
N ASN A 267 45.43 -46.55 -53.34
CA ASN A 267 46.35 -46.16 -52.27
C ASN A 267 45.77 -45.00 -51.44
N ASN A 268 44.49 -44.78 -51.41
CA ASN A 268 43.89 -43.69 -50.62
C ASN A 268 44.02 -44.00 -49.13
N GLU A 269 44.58 -43.06 -48.40
CA GLU A 269 44.71 -43.14 -46.94
C GLU A 269 43.40 -43.30 -46.22
N TYR A 270 42.28 -42.80 -46.78
CA TYR A 270 40.93 -42.94 -46.23
C TYR A 270 40.43 -44.38 -46.16
N LEU A 271 40.85 -45.25 -47.09
CA LEU A 271 40.48 -46.67 -47.12
C LEU A 271 41.54 -47.58 -46.54
N ARG A 272 42.54 -47.05 -45.85
CA ARG A 272 43.66 -47.80 -45.27
C ARG A 272 43.23 -48.95 -44.37
N GLU A 273 42.17 -48.73 -43.60
CA GLU A 273 41.65 -49.74 -42.65
C GLU A 273 40.90 -50.89 -43.35
N PHE A 274 40.44 -50.70 -44.64
CA PHE A 274 39.88 -51.78 -45.45
C PHE A 274 40.96 -52.71 -46.05
N GLN A 275 42.17 -52.23 -46.17
CA GLN A 275 43.25 -53.04 -46.71
C GLN A 275 43.81 -54.08 -45.74
N GLY A 276 43.30 -54.08 -44.51
CA GLY A 276 43.73 -54.96 -43.44
C GLY A 276 45.12 -54.61 -42.91
N ARG A 277 45.38 -54.92 -41.66
CA ARG A 277 46.73 -54.90 -41.08
C ARG A 277 47.58 -55.97 -41.74
N GLY A 278 47.99 -55.75 -42.98
CA GLY A 278 48.96 -56.56 -43.62
C GLY A 278 50.37 -56.38 -42.95
N ASN A 279 50.76 -57.41 -42.27
CA ASN A 279 52.10 -57.70 -41.76
C ASN A 279 53.06 -56.51 -41.55
N ARG A 280 53.19 -56.11 -40.26
CA ARG A 280 54.46 -55.64 -39.74
C ARG A 280 55.00 -56.62 -38.70
#